data_71768dac2cb8cf1b0443369b27e50e01
#
_entry.id   71768dac2cb8cf1b0443369b27e50e01
#
_cell.length_a   1.000
_cell.length_b   1.000
_cell.length_c   1.000
_cell.angle_alpha   90.00
_cell.angle_beta   90.00
_cell.angle_gamma   90.00
#
_symmetry.space_group_name_H-M   'P 1'
#
loop_
_entity.id
_entity.type
_entity.pdbx_description
1 polymer ?
#
loop_
_entity_poly.entity_id
_entity_poly.type
_entity_poly.pdbx_seq_one_letter_code
_entity_poly.pdbx_strand_id
1 'polypeptide(L)'
;MKQTDIPKASQPIQVLFALLPDSLALDWAGPAEALRIANQALQAQGLPPRFELRFVSPEPESVSSVGLRLTGLLPLPDALPQPCWVVLVGLPGHEILVDSAPARALLHWLRGLRLAPHTLELVSICAGSVLAAHAGLLAGRRATTHHQHLEELQAVEPSCQVVANRVFVEDAPVYSSAGVTTGIDLMLHRIAALCGPALAAQVAQTMVVAMRRGPHDPELSPFLAYRNHLHPALHRVQDAVSQQPAEDWSVPAMAKIAHASPRHLTRLFMEHAGIAPLHYLRRLRLALAQAALQSGRNVTQAAALAGFSSDTQLRRAWHDFSLAGTPSGK
;
A
#
# COMPACT_ATOMS: atom_id res chain seq x y z
N MET A 1 -18.26 24.23 18.35
CA MET A 1 -17.26 23.73 17.40
C MET A 1 -15.96 24.45 17.66
N LYS A 2 -14.95 23.79 18.25
CA LYS A 2 -13.62 24.39 18.45
C LYS A 2 -12.91 24.35 17.10
N GLN A 3 -12.60 25.52 16.54
CA GLN A 3 -11.69 25.68 15.44
C GLN A 3 -10.35 25.06 15.86
N THR A 4 -9.95 23.99 15.18
CA THR A 4 -8.59 23.44 15.28
C THR A 4 -7.66 24.48 14.67
N ASP A 5 -6.82 25.08 15.48
CA ASP A 5 -5.73 25.96 15.06
C ASP A 5 -4.86 25.23 14.04
N ILE A 6 -5.05 25.55 12.76
CA ILE A 6 -4.10 25.21 11.72
C ILE A 6 -2.95 26.21 11.88
N PRO A 7 -1.70 25.74 12.08
CA PRO A 7 -0.57 26.65 12.27
C PRO A 7 -0.46 27.61 11.10
N LYS A 8 -0.28 28.91 11.42
CA LYS A 8 -0.05 29.98 10.45
C LYS A 8 1.00 29.58 9.42
N ALA A 9 0.64 29.72 8.13
CA ALA A 9 1.49 29.80 6.95
C ALA A 9 2.86 29.07 7.03
N SER A 10 2.82 27.75 7.20
CA SER A 10 4.03 26.96 6.93
C SER A 10 4.24 26.93 5.43
N GLN A 11 5.49 27.07 4.98
CA GLN A 11 5.84 26.93 3.57
C GLN A 11 5.25 25.65 2.97
N PRO A 12 4.78 25.67 1.72
CA PRO A 12 4.29 24.47 1.08
C PRO A 12 5.39 23.41 0.99
N ILE A 13 4.99 22.16 1.17
CA ILE A 13 5.92 21.03 1.00
C ILE A 13 6.14 20.85 -0.50
N GLN A 14 7.42 20.91 -0.91
CA GLN A 14 7.81 20.53 -2.26
C GLN A 14 7.74 19.02 -2.41
N VAL A 15 6.97 18.52 -3.36
CA VAL A 15 6.82 17.09 -3.61
C VAL A 15 7.39 16.76 -4.98
N LEU A 16 8.60 16.17 -5.00
CA LEU A 16 9.33 15.83 -6.21
C LEU A 16 9.07 14.36 -6.57
N PHE A 17 8.29 14.12 -7.61
CA PHE A 17 8.13 12.81 -8.22
C PHE A 17 9.30 12.56 -9.16
N ALA A 18 10.23 11.68 -8.76
CA ALA A 18 11.38 11.31 -9.56
C ALA A 18 10.99 10.15 -10.52
N LEU A 19 10.96 10.45 -11.81
CA LEU A 19 10.49 9.53 -12.84
C LEU A 19 11.67 9.05 -13.69
N LEU A 20 11.63 7.76 -14.00
CA LEU A 20 12.48 7.09 -14.99
C LEU A 20 11.63 6.65 -16.18
N PRO A 21 12.24 6.29 -17.32
CA PRO A 21 11.53 5.56 -18.37
C PRO A 21 10.79 4.32 -17.79
N ASP A 22 9.60 4.08 -18.29
CA ASP A 22 8.68 3.01 -17.88
C ASP A 22 8.14 3.11 -16.43
N SER A 23 8.29 4.27 -15.76
CA SER A 23 7.70 4.49 -14.44
C SER A 23 6.21 4.13 -14.42
N LEU A 24 5.79 3.32 -13.43
CA LEU A 24 4.43 2.83 -13.30
C LEU A 24 3.45 3.99 -13.12
N ALA A 25 2.54 4.17 -14.09
CA ALA A 25 1.68 5.36 -14.15
C ALA A 25 0.83 5.55 -12.88
N LEU A 26 0.27 4.48 -12.33
CA LEU A 26 -0.59 4.59 -11.14
C LEU A 26 0.22 4.93 -9.87
N ASP A 27 1.50 4.57 -9.81
CA ASP A 27 2.36 4.84 -8.66
C ASP A 27 2.68 6.33 -8.47
N TRP A 28 2.66 7.13 -9.55
CA TRP A 28 2.84 8.58 -9.44
C TRP A 28 1.55 9.36 -9.62
N ALA A 29 0.67 8.96 -10.56
CA ALA A 29 -0.54 9.70 -10.85
C ALA A 29 -1.55 9.65 -9.70
N GLY A 30 -1.76 8.48 -9.07
CA GLY A 30 -2.66 8.35 -7.93
C GLY A 30 -2.25 9.20 -6.73
N PRO A 31 -1.03 9.10 -6.22
CA PRO A 31 -0.49 9.96 -5.18
C PRO A 31 -0.51 11.45 -5.52
N ALA A 32 -0.14 11.83 -6.74
CA ALA A 32 -0.16 13.22 -7.19
C ALA A 32 -1.59 13.79 -7.19
N GLU A 33 -2.58 13.02 -7.67
CA GLU A 33 -3.98 13.41 -7.63
C GLU A 33 -4.50 13.57 -6.19
N ALA A 34 -4.13 12.71 -5.26
CA ALA A 34 -4.50 12.86 -3.85
C ALA A 34 -4.03 14.21 -3.28
N LEU A 35 -2.78 14.58 -3.55
CA LEU A 35 -2.20 15.85 -3.10
C LEU A 35 -2.82 17.07 -3.81
N ARG A 36 -3.08 16.97 -5.12
CA ARG A 36 -3.77 18.00 -5.88
C ARG A 36 -5.17 18.27 -5.33
N ILE A 37 -5.94 17.21 -5.07
CA ILE A 37 -7.30 17.31 -4.49
C ILE A 37 -7.24 17.87 -3.08
N ALA A 38 -6.23 17.52 -2.27
CA ALA A 38 -6.03 18.11 -0.96
C ALA A 38 -5.81 19.63 -1.04
N ASN A 39 -4.98 20.10 -1.97
CA ASN A 39 -4.80 21.52 -2.21
C ASN A 39 -6.11 22.23 -2.65
N GLN A 40 -6.86 21.61 -3.54
CA GLN A 40 -8.16 22.14 -3.99
C GLN A 40 -9.15 22.25 -2.83
N ALA A 41 -9.19 21.25 -1.95
CA ALA A 41 -10.05 21.27 -0.77
C ALA A 41 -9.62 22.35 0.25
N LEU A 42 -8.30 22.58 0.42
CA LEU A 42 -7.78 23.67 1.24
C LEU A 42 -8.16 25.05 0.66
N GLN A 43 -7.97 25.23 -0.63
CA GLN A 43 -8.33 26.47 -1.32
C GLN A 43 -9.84 26.79 -1.22
N ALA A 44 -10.70 25.77 -1.31
CA ALA A 44 -12.14 25.94 -1.11
C ALA A 44 -12.50 26.42 0.32
N GLN A 45 -11.61 26.18 1.28
CA GLN A 45 -11.73 26.66 2.67
C GLN A 45 -11.01 28.02 2.91
N GLY A 46 -10.50 28.64 1.84
CA GLY A 46 -9.75 29.92 1.92
C GLY A 46 -8.33 29.76 2.48
N LEU A 47 -7.80 28.51 2.49
CA LEU A 47 -6.45 28.21 2.98
C LEU A 47 -5.46 28.11 1.80
N PRO A 48 -4.18 28.44 2.01
CA PRO A 48 -3.16 28.27 0.98
C PRO A 48 -2.91 26.80 0.66
N PRO A 49 -2.43 26.49 -0.58
CA PRO A 49 -2.03 25.14 -0.94
C PRO A 49 -0.91 24.65 -0.03
N ARG A 50 -0.98 23.37 0.37
CA ARG A 50 0.01 22.74 1.26
C ARG A 50 1.10 22.00 0.52
N PHE A 51 0.86 21.58 -0.71
CA PHE A 51 1.76 20.74 -1.50
C PHE A 51 2.06 21.40 -2.85
N GLU A 52 3.34 21.50 -3.21
CA GLU A 52 3.78 21.96 -4.53
C GLU A 52 4.37 20.76 -5.28
N LEU A 53 3.67 20.30 -6.33
CA LEU A 53 4.04 19.10 -7.07
C LEU A 53 5.02 19.45 -8.19
N ARG A 54 6.11 18.69 -8.29
CA ARG A 54 7.10 18.77 -9.36
C ARG A 54 7.44 17.37 -9.85
N PHE A 55 7.58 17.24 -11.16
CA PHE A 55 8.00 15.99 -11.80
C PHE A 55 9.42 16.18 -12.33
N VAL A 56 10.35 15.40 -11.80
CA VAL A 56 11.77 15.49 -12.12
C VAL A 56 12.26 14.19 -12.76
N SER A 57 13.24 14.29 -13.65
CA SER A 57 13.84 13.14 -14.32
C SER A 57 15.27 13.47 -14.73
N PRO A 58 16.16 12.47 -14.86
CA PRO A 58 17.44 12.65 -15.55
C PRO A 58 17.30 13.07 -17.03
N GLU A 59 16.15 12.78 -17.63
CA GLU A 59 15.85 13.08 -19.03
C GLU A 59 14.66 14.07 -19.11
N PRO A 60 14.66 15.02 -20.06
CA PRO A 60 13.60 16.04 -20.17
C PRO A 60 12.26 15.45 -20.63
N GLU A 61 12.27 14.25 -21.20
CA GLU A 61 11.10 13.52 -21.66
C GLU A 61 11.23 12.04 -21.22
N SER A 62 10.10 11.39 -21.03
CA SER A 62 10.04 9.97 -20.66
C SER A 62 8.79 9.32 -21.27
N VAL A 63 8.72 8.00 -21.20
CA VAL A 63 7.52 7.21 -21.54
C VAL A 63 7.11 6.44 -20.30
N SER A 64 5.84 6.49 -19.94
CA SER A 64 5.30 5.74 -18.80
C SER A 64 5.10 4.26 -19.15
N SER A 65 4.87 3.43 -18.14
CA SER A 65 4.56 1.99 -18.28
C SER A 65 3.36 1.67 -19.19
N VAL A 66 2.51 2.65 -19.45
CA VAL A 66 1.32 2.52 -20.33
C VAL A 66 1.53 3.17 -21.70
N GLY A 67 2.77 3.54 -22.03
CA GLY A 67 3.11 4.16 -23.33
C GLY A 67 2.78 5.65 -23.46
N LEU A 68 2.35 6.31 -22.36
CA LEU A 68 2.11 7.75 -22.37
C LEU A 68 3.44 8.51 -22.37
N ARG A 69 3.64 9.39 -23.35
CA ARG A 69 4.80 10.28 -23.38
C ARG A 69 4.64 11.40 -22.36
N LEU A 70 5.62 11.55 -21.50
CA LEU A 70 5.73 12.58 -20.47
C LEU A 70 6.77 13.59 -20.94
N THR A 71 6.35 14.85 -21.07
CA THR A 71 7.21 15.97 -21.52
C THR A 71 7.23 17.07 -20.48
N GLY A 72 8.25 17.94 -20.54
CA GLY A 72 8.38 19.04 -19.58
C GLY A 72 8.82 18.59 -18.19
N LEU A 73 9.47 17.43 -18.10
CA LEU A 73 10.10 16.99 -16.86
C LEU A 73 11.25 17.92 -16.49
N LEU A 74 11.32 18.30 -15.22
CA LEU A 74 12.40 19.13 -14.71
C LEU A 74 13.65 18.27 -14.47
N PRO A 75 14.87 18.85 -14.58
CA PRO A 75 16.08 18.14 -14.20
C PRO A 75 16.09 17.82 -12.72
N LEU A 76 16.89 16.83 -12.31
CA LEU A 76 17.16 16.55 -10.91
C LEU A 76 17.83 17.79 -10.29
N PRO A 77 17.28 18.38 -9.22
CA PRO A 77 17.80 19.64 -8.68
C PRO A 77 19.06 19.39 -7.84
N ASP A 78 20.05 20.28 -7.96
CA ASP A 78 21.28 20.26 -7.16
C ASP A 78 21.01 20.58 -5.68
N ALA A 79 20.03 21.45 -5.41
CA ALA A 79 19.59 21.82 -4.07
C ALA A 79 18.09 21.61 -3.91
N LEU A 80 17.70 21.00 -2.81
CA LEU A 80 16.30 20.74 -2.49
C LEU A 80 15.76 21.86 -1.58
N PRO A 81 14.65 22.51 -1.97
CA PRO A 81 13.92 23.38 -1.06
C PRO A 81 13.36 22.55 0.12
N GLN A 82 13.19 23.20 1.26
CA GLN A 82 12.70 22.54 2.49
C GLN A 82 11.43 23.25 2.98
N PRO A 83 10.42 22.52 3.44
CA PRO A 83 10.33 21.05 3.51
C PRO A 83 10.11 20.39 2.14
N CYS A 84 10.68 19.20 1.95
CA CYS A 84 10.63 18.47 0.68
C CYS A 84 10.35 16.98 0.88
N TRP A 85 9.55 16.41 -0.02
CA TRP A 85 9.38 14.96 -0.20
C TRP A 85 9.98 14.56 -1.54
N VAL A 86 10.82 13.55 -1.54
CA VAL A 86 11.26 12.86 -2.76
C VAL A 86 10.43 11.60 -2.89
N VAL A 87 9.65 11.50 -3.97
CA VAL A 87 8.78 10.36 -4.25
C VAL A 87 9.41 9.51 -5.34
N LEU A 88 9.81 8.29 -4.98
CA LEU A 88 10.29 7.26 -5.91
C LEU A 88 9.16 6.31 -6.24
N VAL A 89 9.01 5.97 -7.51
CA VAL A 89 7.94 5.11 -8.01
C VAL A 89 8.51 3.82 -8.62
N GLY A 90 7.65 2.82 -8.74
CA GLY A 90 8.02 1.53 -9.30
C GLY A 90 8.28 1.55 -10.79
N LEU A 91 9.02 0.54 -11.23
CA LEU A 91 9.28 0.19 -12.61
C LEU A 91 8.72 -1.21 -12.87
N PRO A 92 8.34 -1.54 -14.12
CA PRO A 92 7.90 -2.88 -14.47
C PRO A 92 9.09 -3.85 -14.49
N GLY A 93 8.81 -5.14 -14.31
CA GLY A 93 9.80 -6.20 -14.38
C GLY A 93 9.81 -7.10 -13.16
N HIS A 94 10.51 -8.23 -13.25
CA HIS A 94 10.74 -9.14 -12.12
C HIS A 94 11.97 -8.72 -11.31
N GLU A 95 12.86 -7.97 -11.90
CA GLU A 95 14.05 -7.38 -11.29
C GLU A 95 14.16 -5.92 -11.75
N ILE A 96 14.58 -5.04 -10.86
CA ILE A 96 14.69 -3.60 -11.13
C ILE A 96 16.06 -3.32 -11.71
N LEU A 97 16.11 -3.12 -13.03
CA LEU A 97 17.33 -2.84 -13.74
C LEU A 97 17.81 -1.40 -13.47
N VAL A 98 19.02 -1.28 -12.93
CA VAL A 98 19.63 0.00 -12.55
C VAL A 98 20.80 0.43 -13.42
N ASP A 99 21.11 -0.32 -14.48
CA ASP A 99 22.29 -0.12 -15.33
C ASP A 99 22.06 0.88 -16.47
N SER A 100 20.83 1.33 -16.71
CA SER A 100 20.58 2.37 -17.71
C SER A 100 21.19 3.71 -17.31
N ALA A 101 21.53 4.55 -18.28
CA ALA A 101 22.08 5.88 -18.01
C ALA A 101 21.18 6.73 -17.12
N PRO A 102 19.85 6.81 -17.36
CA PRO A 102 18.97 7.57 -16.47
C PRO A 102 18.85 6.95 -15.08
N ALA A 103 18.85 5.62 -14.95
CA ALA A 103 18.81 4.98 -13.62
C ALA A 103 20.09 5.28 -12.82
N ARG A 104 21.27 5.16 -13.44
CA ARG A 104 22.54 5.52 -12.79
C ARG A 104 22.59 6.99 -12.37
N ALA A 105 22.10 7.90 -13.20
CA ALA A 105 22.03 9.32 -12.88
C ALA A 105 21.12 9.60 -11.68
N LEU A 106 19.93 8.96 -11.66
CA LEU A 106 19.02 9.06 -10.51
C LEU A 106 19.67 8.50 -9.24
N LEU A 107 20.26 7.31 -9.30
CA LEU A 107 20.92 6.71 -8.11
C LEU A 107 22.10 7.57 -7.62
N HIS A 108 22.88 8.18 -8.51
CA HIS A 108 23.94 9.10 -8.12
C HIS A 108 23.39 10.29 -7.35
N TRP A 109 22.32 10.90 -7.86
CA TRP A 109 21.64 12.01 -7.20
C TRP A 109 21.07 11.61 -5.83
N LEU A 110 20.39 10.46 -5.73
CA LEU A 110 19.81 9.94 -4.50
C LEU A 110 20.85 9.72 -3.40
N ARG A 111 22.06 9.22 -3.74
CA ARG A 111 23.18 9.04 -2.78
C ARG A 111 23.64 10.34 -2.14
N GLY A 112 23.42 11.47 -2.79
CA GLY A 112 23.71 12.81 -2.26
C GLY A 112 22.71 13.29 -1.22
N LEU A 113 21.52 12.67 -1.12
CA LEU A 113 20.47 13.13 -0.23
C LEU A 113 20.81 12.86 1.25
N ARG A 114 20.43 13.79 2.10
CA ARG A 114 20.52 13.66 3.56
C ARG A 114 19.12 13.74 4.14
N LEU A 115 18.50 12.57 4.33
CA LEU A 115 17.14 12.47 4.82
C LEU A 115 17.04 12.90 6.29
N ALA A 116 16.05 13.74 6.60
CA ALA A 116 15.75 14.19 7.95
C ALA A 116 14.23 14.40 8.12
N PRO A 117 13.63 14.02 9.26
CA PRO A 117 12.22 14.20 9.51
C PRO A 117 11.79 15.67 9.36
N HIS A 118 10.65 15.90 8.74
CA HIS A 118 10.03 17.20 8.49
C HIS A 118 10.85 18.18 7.61
N THR A 119 12.03 17.77 7.14
CA THR A 119 12.92 18.58 6.31
C THR A 119 13.05 17.98 4.91
N LEU A 120 13.62 16.79 4.82
CA LEU A 120 13.74 16.02 3.58
C LEU A 120 13.32 14.57 3.85
N GLU A 121 12.18 14.19 3.35
CA GLU A 121 11.62 12.86 3.56
C GLU A 121 11.56 12.09 2.25
N LEU A 122 11.77 10.78 2.34
CA LEU A 122 11.66 9.85 1.22
C LEU A 122 10.29 9.16 1.29
N VAL A 123 9.60 9.16 0.16
CA VAL A 123 8.39 8.37 -0.05
C VAL A 123 8.66 7.40 -1.20
N SER A 124 8.76 6.13 -0.91
CA SER A 124 8.97 5.10 -1.94
C SER A 124 7.69 4.29 -2.18
N ILE A 125 7.32 4.14 -3.43
CA ILE A 125 6.10 3.48 -3.85
C ILE A 125 6.48 2.29 -4.73
N CYS A 126 5.93 1.10 -4.44
CA CYS A 126 6.21 -0.11 -5.18
C CYS A 126 7.73 -0.44 -5.20
N ALA A 127 8.26 -0.83 -6.35
CA ALA A 127 9.69 -1.06 -6.55
C ALA A 127 10.57 0.20 -6.43
N GLY A 128 9.99 1.39 -6.19
CA GLY A 128 10.74 2.58 -5.79
C GLY A 128 11.56 2.38 -4.51
N SER A 129 11.16 1.44 -3.64
CA SER A 129 11.96 1.03 -2.47
C SER A 129 13.25 0.30 -2.88
N VAL A 130 13.24 -0.47 -3.96
CA VAL A 130 14.44 -1.13 -4.49
C VAL A 130 15.43 -0.08 -5.03
N LEU A 131 14.94 0.96 -5.73
CA LEU A 131 15.78 2.09 -6.14
C LEU A 131 16.39 2.81 -4.93
N ALA A 132 15.60 3.05 -3.89
CA ALA A 132 16.08 3.65 -2.64
C ALA A 132 17.16 2.80 -1.95
N ALA A 133 17.00 1.47 -1.97
CA ALA A 133 18.00 0.53 -1.45
C ALA A 133 19.31 0.59 -2.22
N HIS A 134 19.28 0.58 -3.56
CA HIS A 134 20.48 0.76 -4.41
C HIS A 134 21.20 2.08 -4.17
N ALA A 135 20.50 3.09 -3.67
CA ALA A 135 21.08 4.37 -3.27
C ALA A 135 21.60 4.38 -1.81
N GLY A 136 21.38 3.30 -1.04
CA GLY A 136 21.78 3.21 0.37
C GLY A 136 20.87 3.97 1.34
N LEU A 137 19.69 4.42 0.90
CA LEU A 137 18.77 5.23 1.71
C LEU A 137 17.93 4.39 2.69
N LEU A 138 17.95 3.07 2.56
CA LEU A 138 17.17 2.14 3.41
C LEU A 138 18.05 1.38 4.42
N ALA A 139 19.34 1.68 4.52
CA ALA A 139 20.25 1.02 5.45
C ALA A 139 19.76 1.15 6.91
N GLY A 140 19.51 -0.01 7.58
CA GLY A 140 19.02 -0.08 8.95
C GLY A 140 17.56 0.39 9.14
N ARG A 141 16.81 0.65 8.06
CA ARG A 141 15.45 1.14 8.08
C ARG A 141 14.43 0.01 7.97
N ARG A 142 13.21 0.29 8.44
CA ARG A 142 12.04 -0.55 8.15
C ARG A 142 11.40 -0.06 6.85
N ALA A 143 11.17 -0.96 5.90
CA ALA A 143 10.52 -0.61 4.65
C ALA A 143 9.71 -1.79 4.09
N THR A 144 8.78 -1.48 3.20
CA THR A 144 8.10 -2.46 2.35
C THR A 144 8.27 -2.09 0.88
N THR A 145 7.93 -3.01 0.02
CA THR A 145 7.89 -2.86 -1.43
C THR A 145 6.78 -3.74 -1.99
N HIS A 146 6.56 -3.74 -3.29
CA HIS A 146 5.63 -4.66 -3.93
C HIS A 146 6.00 -6.12 -3.60
N HIS A 147 5.02 -6.97 -3.35
CA HIS A 147 5.24 -8.36 -2.91
C HIS A 147 6.18 -9.17 -3.81
N GLN A 148 6.26 -8.84 -5.10
CA GLN A 148 7.18 -9.47 -6.06
C GLN A 148 8.65 -9.08 -5.87
N HIS A 149 8.94 -7.98 -5.16
CA HIS A 149 10.27 -7.40 -4.98
C HIS A 149 10.79 -7.46 -3.52
N LEU A 150 10.11 -8.21 -2.62
CA LEU A 150 10.54 -8.30 -1.22
C LEU A 150 11.91 -8.97 -1.07
N GLU A 151 12.14 -10.06 -1.80
CA GLU A 151 13.42 -10.78 -1.79
C GLU A 151 14.52 -9.94 -2.45
N GLU A 152 14.22 -9.26 -3.54
CA GLU A 152 15.14 -8.34 -4.21
C GLU A 152 15.54 -7.18 -3.28
N LEU A 153 14.58 -6.54 -2.61
CA LEU A 153 14.84 -5.48 -1.65
C LEU A 153 15.77 -5.95 -0.53
N GLN A 154 15.52 -7.15 0.03
CA GLN A 154 16.36 -7.73 1.09
C GLN A 154 17.76 -8.09 0.58
N ALA A 155 17.90 -8.52 -0.66
CA ALA A 155 19.18 -8.84 -1.27
C ALA A 155 20.02 -7.59 -1.55
N VAL A 156 19.38 -6.50 -2.04
CA VAL A 156 20.05 -5.23 -2.35
C VAL A 156 20.48 -4.50 -1.09
N GLU A 157 19.67 -4.50 -0.03
CA GLU A 157 19.99 -3.86 1.24
C GLU A 157 19.78 -4.83 2.41
N PRO A 158 20.76 -5.69 2.72
CA PRO A 158 20.62 -6.70 3.77
C PRO A 158 20.34 -6.16 5.17
N SER A 159 20.71 -4.90 5.46
CA SER A 159 20.44 -4.27 6.75
C SER A 159 19.02 -3.69 6.85
N CYS A 160 18.29 -3.61 5.75
CA CYS A 160 16.89 -3.19 5.75
C CYS A 160 16.01 -4.23 6.44
N GLN A 161 15.16 -3.79 7.35
CA GLN A 161 14.12 -4.63 7.96
C GLN A 161 12.90 -4.67 7.02
N VAL A 162 12.92 -5.58 6.05
CA VAL A 162 11.84 -5.71 5.07
C VAL A 162 10.57 -6.22 5.75
N VAL A 163 9.50 -5.44 5.66
CA VAL A 163 8.19 -5.75 6.25
C VAL A 163 7.25 -6.25 5.17
N ALA A 164 7.07 -7.56 5.11
CA ALA A 164 6.20 -8.19 4.11
C ALA A 164 4.71 -7.99 4.41
N ASN A 165 3.89 -8.03 3.35
CA ASN A 165 2.43 -7.98 3.39
C ASN A 165 1.89 -6.80 4.23
N ARG A 166 2.34 -5.60 3.89
CA ARG A 166 1.85 -4.33 4.44
C ARG A 166 1.49 -3.37 3.32
N VAL A 167 0.40 -2.65 3.50
CA VAL A 167 -0.02 -1.59 2.57
C VAL A 167 1.07 -0.53 2.50
N PHE A 168 1.55 -0.08 3.67
CA PHE A 168 2.70 0.82 3.77
C PHE A 168 3.40 0.67 5.13
N VAL A 169 4.62 1.17 5.21
CA VAL A 169 5.46 1.21 6.40
C VAL A 169 5.97 2.63 6.61
N GLU A 170 5.92 3.09 7.85
CA GLU A 170 6.47 4.36 8.30
C GLU A 170 7.70 4.12 9.16
N ASP A 171 8.81 4.72 8.78
CA ASP A 171 10.06 4.76 9.54
C ASP A 171 10.76 6.09 9.25
N ALA A 172 10.19 7.19 9.79
CA ALA A 172 10.62 8.54 9.48
C ALA A 172 12.15 8.72 9.52
N PRO A 173 12.73 9.33 8.53
CA PRO A 173 12.17 10.11 7.42
C PRO A 173 11.83 9.29 6.16
N VAL A 174 11.70 7.98 6.25
CA VAL A 174 11.36 7.08 5.14
C VAL A 174 9.93 6.57 5.30
N TYR A 175 9.18 6.61 4.21
CA TYR A 175 7.81 6.09 4.09
C TYR A 175 7.74 5.24 2.83
N SER A 176 7.32 4.00 2.96
CA SER A 176 7.31 3.05 1.83
C SER A 176 5.96 2.36 1.69
N SER A 177 5.49 2.13 0.48
CA SER A 177 4.25 1.41 0.21
C SER A 177 4.44 0.28 -0.78
N ALA A 178 3.52 -0.71 -0.74
CA ALA A 178 3.53 -1.85 -1.64
C ALA A 178 3.20 -1.50 -3.11
N GLY A 179 2.84 -0.25 -3.38
CA GLY A 179 2.64 0.25 -4.74
C GLY A 179 1.22 0.11 -5.27
N VAL A 180 1.04 0.51 -6.51
CA VAL A 180 -0.23 0.59 -7.22
C VAL A 180 -1.22 1.44 -6.42
N THR A 181 -2.32 0.89 -5.92
CA THR A 181 -3.31 1.64 -5.13
C THR A 181 -2.82 1.99 -3.72
N THR A 182 -1.84 1.26 -3.17
CA THR A 182 -1.33 1.52 -1.81
C THR A 182 -0.53 2.81 -1.68
N GLY A 183 -0.01 3.33 -2.80
CA GLY A 183 0.57 4.67 -2.86
C GLY A 183 -0.45 5.76 -2.54
N ILE A 184 -1.71 5.57 -2.96
CA ILE A 184 -2.83 6.46 -2.61
C ILE A 184 -3.11 6.39 -1.11
N ASP A 185 -3.17 5.18 -0.51
CA ASP A 185 -3.40 5.01 0.91
C ASP A 185 -2.32 5.70 1.75
N LEU A 186 -1.05 5.55 1.36
CA LEU A 186 0.06 6.24 2.01
C LEU A 186 -0.08 7.77 1.92
N MET A 187 -0.44 8.33 0.75
CA MET A 187 -0.66 9.77 0.63
C MET A 187 -1.86 10.26 1.44
N LEU A 188 -2.97 9.53 1.46
CA LEU A 188 -4.12 9.86 2.31
C LEU A 188 -3.74 9.85 3.80
N HIS A 189 -2.89 8.91 4.22
CA HIS A 189 -2.35 8.86 5.57
C HIS A 189 -1.47 10.08 5.88
N ARG A 190 -0.56 10.45 4.97
CA ARG A 190 0.29 11.65 5.10
C ARG A 190 -0.53 12.95 5.12
N ILE A 191 -1.56 13.06 4.28
CA ILE A 191 -2.51 14.18 4.30
C ILE A 191 -3.23 14.25 5.64
N ALA A 192 -3.68 13.12 6.19
CA ALA A 192 -4.34 13.08 7.50
C ALA A 192 -3.41 13.57 8.63
N ALA A 193 -2.14 13.16 8.61
CA ALA A 193 -1.15 13.56 9.60
C ALA A 193 -0.83 15.07 9.56
N LEU A 194 -0.82 15.68 8.37
CA LEU A 194 -0.40 17.08 8.17
C LEU A 194 -1.56 18.08 8.14
N CYS A 195 -2.69 17.67 7.58
CA CYS A 195 -3.84 18.55 7.31
C CYS A 195 -5.10 18.11 8.06
N GLY A 196 -5.00 17.06 8.86
CA GLY A 196 -6.09 16.52 9.65
C GLY A 196 -6.92 15.44 8.94
N PRO A 197 -7.57 14.56 9.73
CA PRO A 197 -8.31 13.41 9.22
C PRO A 197 -9.55 13.80 8.39
N ALA A 198 -10.16 14.95 8.67
CA ALA A 198 -11.33 15.43 7.93
C ALA A 198 -11.00 15.77 6.48
N LEU A 199 -9.87 16.47 6.23
CA LEU A 199 -9.40 16.75 4.87
C LEU A 199 -9.07 15.47 4.12
N ALA A 200 -8.35 14.54 4.76
CA ALA A 200 -8.02 13.26 4.14
C ALA A 200 -9.28 12.44 3.79
N ALA A 201 -10.32 12.50 4.62
CA ALA A 201 -11.61 11.86 4.33
C ALA A 201 -12.30 12.50 3.10
N GLN A 202 -12.29 13.82 3.00
CA GLN A 202 -12.82 14.53 1.83
C GLN A 202 -12.06 14.18 0.55
N VAL A 203 -10.72 14.11 0.60
CA VAL A 203 -9.88 13.68 -0.52
C VAL A 203 -10.23 12.25 -0.94
N ALA A 204 -10.30 11.31 0.00
CA ALA A 204 -10.67 9.92 -0.27
C ALA A 204 -12.07 9.81 -0.90
N GLN A 205 -13.03 10.59 -0.42
CA GLN A 205 -14.38 10.64 -1.00
C GLN A 205 -14.36 11.16 -2.44
N THR A 206 -13.60 12.21 -2.72
CA THR A 206 -13.46 12.77 -4.08
C THR A 206 -12.80 11.78 -5.03
N MET A 207 -11.82 11.01 -4.54
CA MET A 207 -11.16 9.95 -5.31
C MET A 207 -11.98 8.65 -5.39
N VAL A 208 -13.17 8.60 -4.75
CA VAL A 208 -14.02 7.38 -4.67
C VAL A 208 -13.25 6.19 -4.10
N VAL A 209 -12.35 6.43 -3.15
CA VAL A 209 -11.66 5.36 -2.42
C VAL A 209 -12.63 4.72 -1.45
N ALA A 210 -13.10 3.51 -1.78
CA ALA A 210 -14.15 2.80 -1.03
C ALA A 210 -13.75 2.47 0.41
N MET A 211 -12.48 2.18 0.64
CA MET A 211 -11.92 1.85 1.96
C MET A 211 -10.49 2.37 2.05
N ARG A 212 -10.19 3.12 3.11
CA ARG A 212 -8.81 3.54 3.42
C ARG A 212 -8.12 2.43 4.20
N ARG A 213 -6.95 2.03 3.73
CA ARG A 213 -6.11 1.03 4.38
C ARG A 213 -5.01 1.73 5.20
N GLY A 214 -4.62 1.13 6.31
CA GLY A 214 -3.62 1.65 7.23
C GLY A 214 -2.30 0.86 7.21
N PRO A 215 -1.32 1.27 8.04
CA PRO A 215 0.02 0.64 8.08
C PRO A 215 0.00 -0.80 8.58
N HIS A 216 -1.08 -1.23 9.21
CA HIS A 216 -1.23 -2.61 9.73
C HIS A 216 -2.07 -3.50 8.80
N ASP A 217 -2.66 -2.93 7.76
CA ASP A 217 -3.45 -3.70 6.82
C ASP A 217 -2.55 -4.49 5.84
N PRO A 218 -2.98 -5.67 5.39
CA PRO A 218 -2.23 -6.46 4.44
C PRO A 218 -2.27 -5.83 3.04
N GLU A 219 -1.17 -5.92 2.31
CA GLU A 219 -1.05 -5.52 0.90
C GLU A 219 -2.08 -6.25 0.04
N LEU A 220 -2.09 -7.55 0.14
CA LEU A 220 -3.03 -8.41 -0.57
C LEU A 220 -4.20 -8.78 0.33
N SER A 221 -5.40 -8.44 -0.13
CA SER A 221 -6.62 -8.95 0.50
C SER A 221 -6.58 -10.49 0.55
N PRO A 222 -7.01 -11.11 1.64
CA PRO A 222 -7.16 -12.57 1.71
C PRO A 222 -7.99 -13.17 0.57
N PHE A 223 -8.87 -12.38 -0.05
CA PHE A 223 -9.63 -12.77 -1.23
C PHE A 223 -8.75 -12.96 -2.48
N LEU A 224 -7.55 -12.36 -2.52
CA LEU A 224 -6.62 -12.42 -3.64
C LEU A 224 -5.33 -13.17 -3.28
N ALA A 225 -4.88 -13.11 -2.05
CA ALA A 225 -3.57 -13.60 -1.60
C ALA A 225 -3.29 -15.09 -1.91
N TYR A 226 -4.34 -15.91 -2.00
CA TYR A 226 -4.22 -17.36 -2.19
C TYR A 226 -4.70 -17.84 -3.56
N ARG A 227 -4.78 -16.94 -4.54
CA ARG A 227 -5.31 -17.21 -5.88
C ARG A 227 -4.25 -17.24 -6.98
N ASN A 228 -2.98 -17.16 -6.62
CA ASN A 228 -1.86 -17.17 -7.56
C ASN A 228 -1.51 -18.61 -8.02
N HIS A 229 -2.47 -19.28 -8.63
CA HIS A 229 -2.35 -20.63 -9.22
C HIS A 229 -3.37 -20.80 -10.34
N LEU A 230 -3.14 -21.81 -11.21
CA LEU A 230 -4.02 -22.10 -12.35
C LEU A 230 -4.90 -23.34 -12.14
N HIS A 231 -5.05 -23.84 -10.91
CA HIS A 231 -5.79 -25.09 -10.64
C HIS A 231 -7.31 -24.88 -10.69
N PRO A 232 -8.07 -25.40 -11.70
CA PRO A 232 -9.47 -25.03 -11.91
C PRO A 232 -10.39 -25.45 -10.77
N ALA A 233 -10.18 -26.64 -10.20
CA ALA A 233 -11.02 -27.14 -9.10
C ALA A 233 -10.84 -26.29 -7.83
N LEU A 234 -9.61 -25.79 -7.58
CA LEU A 234 -9.33 -24.94 -6.45
C LEU A 234 -9.96 -23.54 -6.64
N HIS A 235 -9.89 -22.98 -7.85
CA HIS A 235 -10.59 -21.72 -8.16
C HIS A 235 -12.10 -21.82 -7.93
N ARG A 236 -12.78 -22.90 -8.35
CA ARG A 236 -14.21 -23.07 -8.09
C ARG A 236 -14.54 -23.04 -6.60
N VAL A 237 -13.73 -23.71 -5.76
CA VAL A 237 -13.92 -23.68 -4.30
C VAL A 237 -13.69 -22.29 -3.75
N GLN A 238 -12.60 -21.65 -4.16
CA GLN A 238 -12.28 -20.28 -3.70
C GLN A 238 -13.34 -19.27 -4.14
N ASP A 239 -13.92 -19.40 -5.34
CA ASP A 239 -15.02 -18.55 -5.82
C ASP A 239 -16.24 -18.74 -4.94
N ALA A 240 -16.69 -19.97 -4.71
CA ALA A 240 -17.84 -20.26 -3.88
C ALA A 240 -17.67 -19.75 -2.45
N VAL A 241 -16.53 -20.02 -1.82
CA VAL A 241 -16.23 -19.59 -0.45
C VAL A 241 -16.10 -18.06 -0.35
N SER A 242 -15.49 -17.39 -1.33
CA SER A 242 -15.35 -15.94 -1.32
C SER A 242 -16.62 -15.17 -1.61
N GLN A 243 -17.56 -15.76 -2.36
CA GLN A 243 -18.90 -15.18 -2.57
C GLN A 243 -19.77 -15.23 -1.31
N GLN A 244 -19.64 -16.27 -0.51
CA GLN A 244 -20.47 -16.50 0.68
C GLN A 244 -19.64 -16.97 1.89
N PRO A 245 -18.68 -16.17 2.39
CA PRO A 245 -17.77 -16.61 3.45
C PRO A 245 -18.48 -16.90 4.79
N ALA A 246 -19.64 -16.29 5.03
CA ALA A 246 -20.40 -16.45 6.26
C ALA A 246 -21.17 -17.78 6.35
N GLU A 247 -21.36 -18.46 5.21
CA GLU A 247 -22.05 -19.77 5.18
C GLU A 247 -21.29 -20.85 5.97
N ASP A 248 -22.03 -21.91 6.37
CA ASP A 248 -21.44 -23.00 7.16
C ASP A 248 -20.57 -23.94 6.30
N TRP A 249 -19.37 -23.47 6.01
CA TRP A 249 -18.38 -24.19 5.22
C TRP A 249 -17.65 -25.26 6.02
N SER A 250 -17.67 -26.48 5.51
CA SER A 250 -16.83 -27.59 5.97
C SER A 250 -15.91 -28.10 4.86
N VAL A 251 -14.81 -28.79 5.22
CA VAL A 251 -13.93 -29.39 4.20
C VAL A 251 -14.67 -30.36 3.28
N PRO A 252 -15.58 -31.22 3.79
CA PRO A 252 -16.43 -32.03 2.91
C PRO A 252 -17.34 -31.24 1.95
N ALA A 253 -17.91 -30.12 2.41
CA ALA A 253 -18.72 -29.24 1.54
C ALA A 253 -17.88 -28.63 0.41
N MET A 254 -16.71 -28.09 0.74
CA MET A 254 -15.75 -27.55 -0.23
C MET A 254 -15.26 -28.64 -1.21
N ALA A 255 -15.05 -29.88 -0.73
CA ALA A 255 -14.57 -30.99 -1.54
C ALA A 255 -15.59 -31.42 -2.59
N LYS A 256 -16.89 -31.32 -2.31
CA LYS A 256 -17.95 -31.57 -3.29
C LYS A 256 -17.85 -30.61 -4.48
N ILE A 257 -17.58 -29.33 -4.24
CA ILE A 257 -17.41 -28.30 -5.29
C ILE A 257 -16.17 -28.59 -6.14
N ALA A 258 -15.11 -29.08 -5.52
CA ALA A 258 -13.89 -29.49 -6.21
C ALA A 258 -14.02 -30.81 -6.98
N HIS A 259 -15.10 -31.55 -6.80
CA HIS A 259 -15.24 -32.95 -7.24
C HIS A 259 -14.08 -33.83 -6.75
N ALA A 260 -13.70 -33.67 -5.49
CA ALA A 260 -12.55 -34.33 -4.87
C ALA A 260 -12.90 -34.91 -3.51
N SER A 261 -12.05 -35.79 -2.98
CA SER A 261 -12.15 -36.18 -1.56
C SER A 261 -11.66 -35.07 -0.63
N PRO A 262 -12.13 -34.99 0.62
CA PRO A 262 -11.64 -34.01 1.59
C PRO A 262 -10.12 -33.99 1.76
N ARG A 263 -9.49 -35.17 1.78
CA ARG A 263 -8.03 -35.31 1.87
C ARG A 263 -7.33 -34.76 0.62
N HIS A 264 -7.87 -35.03 -0.56
CA HIS A 264 -7.33 -34.53 -1.81
C HIS A 264 -7.46 -33.00 -1.89
N LEU A 265 -8.61 -32.43 -1.53
CA LEU A 265 -8.81 -30.98 -1.46
C LEU A 265 -7.80 -30.33 -0.52
N THR A 266 -7.58 -30.87 0.68
CA THR A 266 -6.62 -30.33 1.63
C THR A 266 -5.20 -30.31 1.03
N ARG A 267 -4.81 -31.38 0.33
CA ARG A 267 -3.53 -31.45 -0.37
C ARG A 267 -3.42 -30.38 -1.48
N LEU A 268 -4.45 -30.21 -2.28
CA LEU A 268 -4.49 -29.17 -3.33
C LEU A 268 -4.32 -27.76 -2.76
N PHE A 269 -5.04 -27.46 -1.65
CA PHE A 269 -4.89 -26.16 -1.00
C PHE A 269 -3.45 -25.94 -0.50
N MET A 270 -2.85 -26.93 0.14
CA MET A 270 -1.47 -26.81 0.63
C MET A 270 -0.46 -26.69 -0.50
N GLU A 271 -0.62 -27.46 -1.57
CA GLU A 271 0.31 -27.48 -2.72
C GLU A 271 0.26 -26.19 -3.56
N HIS A 272 -0.95 -25.69 -3.83
CA HIS A 272 -1.15 -24.57 -4.77
C HIS A 272 -1.40 -23.22 -4.09
N ALA A 273 -1.98 -23.21 -2.92
CA ALA A 273 -2.31 -21.98 -2.19
C ALA A 273 -1.49 -21.80 -0.89
N GLY A 274 -0.72 -22.80 -0.47
CA GLY A 274 0.13 -22.72 0.74
C GLY A 274 -0.66 -22.61 2.05
N ILE A 275 -1.97 -22.90 2.05
CA ILE A 275 -2.84 -22.73 3.22
C ILE A 275 -3.86 -23.86 3.32
N ALA A 276 -4.27 -24.24 4.52
CA ALA A 276 -5.34 -25.23 4.71
C ALA A 276 -6.71 -24.63 4.42
N PRO A 277 -7.70 -25.40 3.90
CA PRO A 277 -9.02 -24.89 3.49
C PRO A 277 -9.75 -24.07 4.57
N LEU A 278 -9.79 -24.58 5.81
CA LEU A 278 -10.44 -23.87 6.92
C LEU A 278 -9.66 -22.65 7.41
N HIS A 279 -8.34 -22.62 7.25
CA HIS A 279 -7.53 -21.44 7.52
C HIS A 279 -7.77 -20.36 6.46
N TYR A 280 -7.90 -20.75 5.18
CA TYR A 280 -8.32 -19.84 4.10
C TYR A 280 -9.68 -19.21 4.43
N LEU A 281 -10.70 -20.00 4.75
CA LEU A 281 -12.03 -19.50 5.16
C LEU A 281 -11.92 -18.51 6.34
N ARG A 282 -11.14 -18.84 7.38
CA ARG A 282 -10.96 -17.97 8.54
C ARG A 282 -10.32 -16.64 8.17
N ARG A 283 -9.36 -16.62 7.25
CA ARG A 283 -8.76 -15.39 6.72
C ARG A 283 -9.79 -14.50 6.04
N LEU A 284 -10.66 -15.07 5.20
CA LEU A 284 -11.74 -14.34 4.55
C LEU A 284 -12.74 -13.77 5.57
N ARG A 285 -13.15 -14.56 6.54
CA ARG A 285 -14.06 -14.11 7.61
C ARG A 285 -13.45 -13.01 8.46
N LEU A 286 -12.18 -13.09 8.79
CA LEU A 286 -11.48 -12.03 9.52
C LEU A 286 -11.41 -10.73 8.72
N ALA A 287 -11.17 -10.79 7.42
CA ALA A 287 -11.19 -9.60 6.55
C ALA A 287 -12.59 -8.94 6.51
N LEU A 288 -13.66 -9.73 6.47
CA LEU A 288 -15.03 -9.21 6.56
C LEU A 288 -15.33 -8.58 7.92
N ALA A 289 -14.89 -9.22 9.01
CA ALA A 289 -15.06 -8.67 10.36
C ALA A 289 -14.31 -7.34 10.52
N GLN A 290 -13.08 -7.24 10.01
CA GLN A 290 -12.31 -5.99 10.00
C GLN A 290 -13.05 -4.88 9.23
N ALA A 291 -13.54 -5.17 8.02
CA ALA A 291 -14.28 -4.22 7.21
C ALA A 291 -15.57 -3.76 7.93
N ALA A 292 -16.29 -4.68 8.59
CA ALA A 292 -17.49 -4.36 9.35
C ALA A 292 -17.17 -3.44 10.55
N LEU A 293 -16.11 -3.71 11.30
CA LEU A 293 -15.65 -2.87 12.42
C LEU A 293 -15.22 -1.48 11.92
N GLN A 294 -14.49 -1.39 10.84
CA GLN A 294 -14.08 -0.11 10.22
C GLN A 294 -15.27 0.72 9.73
N SER A 295 -16.36 0.06 9.31
CA SER A 295 -17.62 0.72 8.92
C SER A 295 -18.51 1.11 10.12
N GLY A 296 -18.02 0.98 11.36
CA GLY A 296 -18.71 1.39 12.57
C GLY A 296 -19.63 0.33 13.18
N ARG A 297 -19.56 -0.92 12.71
CA ARG A 297 -20.28 -2.04 13.34
C ARG A 297 -19.64 -2.41 14.68
N ASN A 298 -20.45 -2.83 15.66
CA ASN A 298 -19.90 -3.39 16.90
C ASN A 298 -19.39 -4.82 16.68
N VAL A 299 -18.67 -5.36 17.69
CA VAL A 299 -18.01 -6.68 17.61
C VAL A 299 -19.00 -7.81 17.32
N THR A 300 -20.18 -7.78 17.96
CA THR A 300 -21.23 -8.80 17.78
C THR A 300 -21.78 -8.78 16.35
N GLN A 301 -22.04 -7.58 15.81
CA GLN A 301 -22.49 -7.44 14.42
C GLN A 301 -21.40 -7.86 13.44
N ALA A 302 -20.15 -7.51 13.68
CA ALA A 302 -19.02 -7.90 12.84
C ALA A 302 -18.81 -9.42 12.85
N ALA A 303 -18.93 -10.06 14.02
CA ALA A 303 -18.85 -11.51 14.16
C ALA A 303 -19.96 -12.22 13.34
N ALA A 304 -21.20 -11.77 13.49
CA ALA A 304 -22.35 -12.33 12.77
C ALA A 304 -22.21 -12.17 11.25
N LEU A 305 -21.87 -10.98 10.76
CA LEU A 305 -21.67 -10.70 9.34
C LEU A 305 -20.54 -11.52 8.71
N ALA A 306 -19.50 -11.81 9.49
CA ALA A 306 -18.37 -12.59 9.03
C ALA A 306 -18.56 -14.12 9.21
N GLY A 307 -19.70 -14.58 9.73
CA GLY A 307 -19.98 -16.00 9.93
C GLY A 307 -19.28 -16.64 11.13
N PHE A 308 -18.87 -15.83 12.13
CA PHE A 308 -18.45 -16.36 13.43
C PHE A 308 -19.66 -16.59 14.33
N SER A 309 -19.69 -17.71 15.04
CA SER A 309 -20.81 -18.07 15.92
C SER A 309 -20.90 -17.21 17.19
N SER A 310 -19.84 -16.49 17.54
CA SER A 310 -19.79 -15.62 18.72
C SER A 310 -18.61 -14.62 18.66
N ASP A 311 -18.70 -13.56 19.48
CA ASP A 311 -17.61 -12.60 19.71
C ASP A 311 -16.34 -13.29 20.22
N THR A 312 -16.50 -14.32 21.06
CA THR A 312 -15.38 -15.10 21.58
C THR A 312 -14.66 -15.84 20.46
N GLN A 313 -15.38 -16.42 19.52
CA GLN A 313 -14.79 -17.09 18.36
C GLN A 313 -14.06 -16.11 17.45
N LEU A 314 -14.63 -14.93 17.21
CA LEU A 314 -13.96 -13.85 16.45
C LEU A 314 -12.67 -13.41 17.16
N ARG A 315 -12.72 -13.13 18.47
CA ARG A 315 -11.53 -12.70 19.25
C ARG A 315 -10.44 -13.74 19.25
N ARG A 316 -10.78 -15.03 19.39
CA ARG A 316 -9.83 -16.13 19.30
C ARG A 316 -9.20 -16.20 17.90
N ALA A 317 -10.00 -16.17 16.84
CA ALA A 317 -9.47 -16.17 15.48
C ALA A 317 -8.57 -14.93 15.22
N TRP A 318 -8.95 -13.76 15.73
CA TRP A 318 -8.15 -12.54 15.63
C TRP A 318 -6.75 -12.69 16.23
N HIS A 319 -6.68 -13.26 17.43
CA HIS A 319 -5.43 -13.55 18.11
C HIS A 319 -4.61 -14.63 17.37
N ASP A 320 -5.24 -15.75 16.99
CA ASP A 320 -4.58 -16.89 16.32
C ASP A 320 -3.94 -16.50 14.98
N PHE A 321 -4.49 -15.46 14.30
CA PHE A 321 -3.96 -14.92 13.05
C PHE A 321 -3.12 -13.65 13.24
N SER A 322 -2.72 -13.34 14.47
CA SER A 322 -1.83 -12.22 14.83
C SER A 322 -2.28 -10.86 14.24
N LEU A 323 -3.58 -10.62 14.20
CA LEU A 323 -4.09 -9.31 13.79
C LEU A 323 -3.79 -8.27 14.87
N ALA A 324 -3.46 -7.04 14.43
CA ALA A 324 -3.12 -5.96 15.35
C ALA A 324 -4.30 -5.57 16.25
N GLY A 325 -4.04 -5.35 17.52
CA GLY A 325 -5.03 -4.92 18.51
C GLY A 325 -6.06 -5.99 18.86
N THR A 326 -7.17 -5.56 19.43
CA THR A 326 -8.35 -6.39 19.71
C THR A 326 -9.51 -5.93 18.83
N PRO A 327 -10.40 -6.83 18.39
CA PRO A 327 -11.60 -6.40 17.69
C PRO A 327 -12.44 -5.50 18.63
N SER A 328 -12.50 -4.22 18.30
CA SER A 328 -13.29 -3.21 19.00
C SER A 328 -14.06 -2.41 17.96
N GLY A 329 -15.37 -2.29 18.16
CA GLY A 329 -16.16 -1.27 17.45
C GLY A 329 -15.80 0.12 17.98
N LYS A 330 -15.77 1.13 17.10
CA LYS A 330 -15.68 2.54 17.49
C LYS A 330 -16.96 2.97 18.16
#